data_a40cd7849883e21b2eb5d26d16cef5e6
#
_entry.id   a40cd7849883e21b2eb5d26d16cef5e6
#
_cell.length_a   1.000
_cell.length_b   1.000
_cell.length_c   1.000
_cell.angle_alpha   90.00
_cell.angle_beta   90.00
_cell.angle_gamma   90.00
#
_symmetry.space_group_name_H-M   'P 1'
#
loop_
_entity.id
_entity.type
_entity.pdbx_description
1 polymer ?
#
loop_
_entity_poly.entity_id
_entity_poly.type
_entity_poly.pdbx_seq_one_letter_code
_entity_poly.pdbx_strand_id
1 'polypeptide(L)'
;PILHRLAAKGGRPPRGGCRVLVLSPTRELSSQIADSFREYGKHLGLSVAVVFGGVPHGAQRRALAAGIDVLVATPGRLLDHMGAGTARLDRVEVLVLDEADQMLDQGFLPAIRKVVAALPKQGRQTLFFSATMPNEIGRLASELLHNPARVEGAPVATTAERVAQRALHIEQGGKRGLLAGLLRGPTVERVLVFARTKHGADKVVKMLEQDGLSANAIHGNKSQGQRERALLEFRTGHAPILVATDIAARGIDVDGVTHVVQYDLPDVPEAYVHRIGRTARAGASGEAVALVAPDETDKLRAVEKLIRQSIP
;
A
#
# COMPACT_ATOMS: atom_id res chain seq x y z
N PRO A 1 -6.55 6.92 -18.97
CA PRO A 1 -5.60 7.43 -19.99
C PRO A 1 -4.71 6.33 -20.57
N ILE A 2 -4.03 5.49 -19.75
CA ILE A 2 -3.15 4.40 -20.25
C ILE A 2 -3.92 3.42 -21.12
N LEU A 3 -5.06 2.90 -20.67
CA LEU A 3 -5.92 2.00 -21.43
C LEU A 3 -6.40 2.60 -22.75
N HIS A 4 -6.81 3.88 -22.73
CA HIS A 4 -7.18 4.62 -23.94
C HIS A 4 -6.03 4.70 -24.94
N ARG A 5 -4.81 5.01 -24.45
CA ARG A 5 -3.60 5.06 -25.29
C ARG A 5 -3.27 3.69 -25.92
N LEU A 6 -3.37 2.61 -25.13
CA LEU A 6 -3.15 1.25 -25.62
C LEU A 6 -4.17 0.85 -26.68
N ALA A 7 -5.44 1.17 -26.47
CA ALA A 7 -6.53 0.90 -27.40
C ALA A 7 -6.35 1.69 -28.71
N ALA A 8 -6.05 3.00 -28.63
CA ALA A 8 -5.84 3.84 -29.81
C ALA A 8 -4.62 3.43 -30.64
N LYS A 9 -3.53 3.01 -29.99
CA LYS A 9 -2.31 2.58 -30.69
C LYS A 9 -2.43 1.18 -31.28
N GLY A 10 -3.25 0.32 -30.69
CA GLY A 10 -3.35 -1.10 -31.06
C GLY A 10 -2.02 -1.85 -30.87
N GLY A 11 -1.86 -2.97 -31.58
CA GLY A 11 -0.65 -3.79 -31.54
C GLY A 11 -0.70 -4.90 -30.49
N ARG A 12 0.29 -5.79 -30.54
CA ARG A 12 0.45 -6.90 -29.59
C ARG A 12 1.69 -6.68 -28.72
N PRO A 13 1.66 -7.14 -27.44
CA PRO A 13 2.86 -7.09 -26.62
C PRO A 13 3.96 -7.99 -27.17
N PRO A 14 5.24 -7.64 -27.02
CA PRO A 14 6.34 -8.49 -27.45
C PRO A 14 6.44 -9.75 -26.58
N ARG A 15 6.83 -10.89 -27.17
CA ARG A 15 7.02 -12.14 -26.41
C ARG A 15 8.02 -11.91 -25.27
N GLY A 16 7.65 -12.38 -24.07
CA GLY A 16 8.44 -12.19 -22.85
C GLY A 16 8.55 -10.73 -22.37
N GLY A 17 7.86 -9.80 -23.01
CA GLY A 17 7.91 -8.37 -22.69
C GLY A 17 6.56 -7.77 -22.31
N CYS A 18 6.55 -6.47 -22.06
CA CYS A 18 5.34 -5.71 -21.77
C CYS A 18 5.38 -4.32 -22.44
N ARG A 19 4.17 -3.73 -22.61
CA ARG A 19 3.99 -2.38 -23.15
C ARG A 19 3.88 -1.33 -22.02
N VAL A 20 3.25 -1.71 -20.92
CA VAL A 20 3.13 -0.88 -19.72
C VAL A 20 3.75 -1.63 -18.55
N LEU A 21 4.61 -0.96 -17.81
CA LEU A 21 5.16 -1.45 -16.56
C LEU A 21 4.71 -0.54 -15.42
N VAL A 22 4.09 -1.13 -14.41
CA VAL A 22 3.74 -0.46 -13.15
C VAL A 22 4.57 -1.07 -12.04
N LEU A 23 5.35 -0.26 -11.35
CA LEU A 23 6.08 -0.66 -10.14
C LEU A 23 5.30 -0.19 -8.91
N SER A 24 5.11 -1.08 -7.96
CA SER A 24 4.43 -0.80 -6.69
C SER A 24 5.12 -1.51 -5.52
N PRO A 25 5.05 -0.97 -4.29
CA PRO A 25 5.82 -1.48 -3.15
C PRO A 25 5.33 -2.82 -2.62
N THR A 26 4.03 -3.12 -2.75
CA THR A 26 3.42 -4.26 -2.09
C THR A 26 2.66 -5.16 -3.06
N ARG A 27 2.49 -6.43 -2.66
CA ARG A 27 1.73 -7.43 -3.44
C ARG A 27 0.25 -7.05 -3.53
N GLU A 28 -0.30 -6.56 -2.44
CA GLU A 28 -1.69 -6.16 -2.31
C GLU A 28 -2.00 -5.02 -3.27
N LEU A 29 -1.19 -3.96 -3.26
CA LEU A 29 -1.34 -2.83 -4.18
C LEU A 29 -1.13 -3.28 -5.63
N SER A 30 -0.13 -4.13 -5.90
CA SER A 30 0.08 -4.69 -7.23
C SER A 30 -1.17 -5.42 -7.75
N SER A 31 -1.81 -6.23 -6.90
CA SER A 31 -3.03 -6.95 -7.26
C SER A 31 -4.20 -6.00 -7.51
N GLN A 32 -4.41 -5.01 -6.64
CA GLN A 32 -5.47 -4.00 -6.80
C GLN A 32 -5.32 -3.18 -8.07
N ILE A 33 -4.09 -2.73 -8.38
CA ILE A 33 -3.81 -2.02 -9.63
C ILE A 33 -4.13 -2.91 -10.83
N ALA A 34 -3.73 -4.18 -10.80
CA ALA A 34 -4.01 -5.10 -11.89
C ALA A 34 -5.51 -5.37 -12.05
N ASP A 35 -6.25 -5.49 -10.94
CA ASP A 35 -7.70 -5.67 -10.97
C ASP A 35 -8.41 -4.43 -11.52
N SER A 36 -7.95 -3.23 -11.18
CA SER A 36 -8.43 -1.98 -11.78
C SER A 36 -8.19 -1.94 -13.31
N PHE A 37 -7.00 -2.37 -13.76
CA PHE A 37 -6.73 -2.48 -15.21
C PHE A 37 -7.65 -3.49 -15.90
N ARG A 38 -7.94 -4.63 -15.27
CA ARG A 38 -8.86 -5.64 -15.80
C ARG A 38 -10.29 -5.13 -15.88
N GLU A 39 -10.77 -4.50 -14.79
CA GLU A 39 -12.13 -3.97 -14.70
C GLU A 39 -12.37 -2.86 -15.71
N TYR A 40 -11.52 -1.85 -15.74
CA TYR A 40 -11.65 -0.74 -16.69
C TYR A 40 -11.32 -1.13 -18.13
N GLY A 41 -10.48 -2.15 -18.32
CA GLY A 41 -10.06 -2.65 -19.63
C GLY A 41 -10.86 -3.85 -20.15
N LYS A 42 -11.93 -4.28 -19.48
CA LYS A 42 -12.66 -5.53 -19.79
C LYS A 42 -13.14 -5.67 -21.24
N HIS A 43 -13.39 -4.56 -21.92
CA HIS A 43 -13.82 -4.56 -23.33
C HIS A 43 -12.68 -4.34 -24.34
N LEU A 44 -11.43 -4.20 -23.88
CA LEU A 44 -10.28 -3.88 -24.75
C LEU A 44 -9.46 -5.11 -25.17
N GLY A 45 -9.72 -6.28 -24.58
CA GLY A 45 -8.97 -7.51 -24.87
C GLY A 45 -7.49 -7.45 -24.46
N LEU A 46 -7.13 -6.55 -23.54
CA LEU A 46 -5.76 -6.36 -23.08
C LEU A 46 -5.37 -7.39 -22.01
N SER A 47 -4.14 -7.89 -22.11
CA SER A 47 -3.57 -8.84 -21.14
C SER A 47 -2.93 -8.10 -19.95
N VAL A 48 -3.26 -8.55 -18.74
CA VAL A 48 -2.73 -7.98 -17.48
C VAL A 48 -2.13 -9.09 -16.63
N ALA A 49 -0.86 -8.95 -16.23
CA ALA A 49 -0.19 -9.85 -15.31
C ALA A 49 0.36 -9.15 -14.09
N VAL A 50 0.49 -9.90 -13.00
CA VAL A 50 1.08 -9.42 -11.74
C VAL A 50 2.29 -10.28 -11.39
N VAL A 51 3.38 -9.62 -10.97
CA VAL A 51 4.64 -10.26 -10.61
C VAL A 51 5.11 -9.74 -9.25
N PHE A 52 5.09 -10.64 -8.24
CA PHE A 52 5.53 -10.30 -6.88
C PHE A 52 6.13 -11.52 -6.15
N GLY A 53 6.89 -11.25 -5.09
CA GLY A 53 7.55 -12.26 -4.29
C GLY A 53 6.60 -13.12 -3.43
N GLY A 54 7.11 -14.23 -2.87
CA GLY A 54 6.40 -15.09 -1.93
C GLY A 54 5.38 -16.04 -2.55
N VAL A 55 5.37 -16.16 -3.87
CA VAL A 55 4.62 -17.16 -4.64
C VAL A 55 5.55 -17.85 -5.65
N PRO A 56 5.23 -19.07 -6.12
CA PRO A 56 6.08 -19.80 -7.05
C PRO A 56 6.30 -19.03 -8.37
N HIS A 57 7.52 -19.10 -8.89
CA HIS A 57 7.90 -18.43 -10.15
C HIS A 57 7.20 -19.00 -11.39
N GLY A 58 6.83 -20.29 -11.36
CA GLY A 58 6.34 -21.02 -12.53
C GLY A 58 5.09 -20.42 -13.18
N ALA A 59 4.10 -20.01 -12.36
CA ALA A 59 2.88 -19.39 -12.86
C ALA A 59 3.17 -18.02 -13.48
N GLN A 60 3.98 -17.20 -12.81
CA GLN A 60 4.36 -15.87 -13.31
C GLN A 60 5.17 -15.98 -14.61
N ARG A 61 6.11 -16.93 -14.70
CA ARG A 61 6.90 -17.18 -15.91
C ARG A 61 6.01 -17.57 -17.10
N ARG A 62 5.00 -18.44 -16.90
CA ARG A 62 4.04 -18.80 -17.94
C ARG A 62 3.24 -17.60 -18.41
N ALA A 63 2.78 -16.77 -17.49
CA ALA A 63 2.04 -15.54 -17.83
C ALA A 63 2.88 -14.57 -18.68
N LEU A 64 4.17 -14.41 -18.36
CA LEU A 64 5.08 -13.52 -19.08
C LEU A 64 5.43 -14.03 -20.48
N ALA A 65 5.48 -15.36 -20.71
CA ALA A 65 6.03 -15.95 -21.93
C ALA A 65 5.35 -15.48 -23.22
N ALA A 66 4.03 -15.29 -23.20
CA ALA A 66 3.25 -14.84 -24.37
C ALA A 66 3.41 -13.34 -24.67
N GLY A 67 3.95 -12.56 -23.72
CA GLY A 67 3.92 -11.11 -23.71
C GLY A 67 2.65 -10.55 -23.04
N ILE A 68 2.76 -9.41 -22.41
CA ILE A 68 1.74 -8.81 -21.55
C ILE A 68 1.56 -7.34 -21.92
N ASP A 69 0.31 -6.87 -22.09
CA ASP A 69 0.06 -5.44 -22.34
C ASP A 69 0.39 -4.61 -21.10
N VAL A 70 -0.08 -5.04 -19.92
CA VAL A 70 0.16 -4.36 -18.64
C VAL A 70 0.80 -5.33 -17.65
N LEU A 71 2.02 -5.04 -17.23
CA LEU A 71 2.74 -5.75 -16.19
C LEU A 71 2.75 -4.89 -14.92
N VAL A 72 2.16 -5.40 -13.84
CA VAL A 72 2.26 -4.78 -12.52
C VAL A 72 3.21 -5.61 -11.66
N ALA A 73 4.21 -4.98 -11.05
CA ALA A 73 5.28 -5.72 -10.39
C ALA A 73 5.80 -5.05 -9.11
N THR A 74 6.18 -5.88 -8.14
CA THR A 74 7.11 -5.44 -7.09
C THR A 74 8.55 -5.51 -7.59
N PRO A 75 9.41 -4.51 -7.30
CA PRO A 75 10.73 -4.39 -7.93
C PRO A 75 11.63 -5.62 -7.78
N GLY A 76 11.66 -6.23 -6.59
CA GLY A 76 12.55 -7.38 -6.33
C GLY A 76 12.23 -8.59 -7.21
N ARG A 77 10.95 -9.02 -7.27
CA ARG A 77 10.56 -10.17 -8.10
C ARG A 77 10.69 -9.89 -9.59
N LEU A 78 10.49 -8.64 -10.01
CA LEU A 78 10.72 -8.28 -11.41
C LEU A 78 12.20 -8.48 -11.78
N LEU A 79 13.14 -8.09 -10.92
CA LEU A 79 14.56 -8.33 -11.12
C LEU A 79 14.90 -9.82 -11.25
N ASP A 80 14.26 -10.69 -10.44
CA ASP A 80 14.45 -12.13 -10.55
C ASP A 80 14.05 -12.63 -11.96
N HIS A 81 12.92 -12.17 -12.47
CA HIS A 81 12.45 -12.52 -13.83
C HIS A 81 13.32 -11.92 -14.93
N MET A 82 13.86 -10.72 -14.76
CA MET A 82 14.80 -10.10 -15.69
C MET A 82 16.11 -10.89 -15.71
N GLY A 83 16.66 -11.22 -14.52
CA GLY A 83 17.89 -12.02 -14.39
C GLY A 83 17.76 -13.42 -15.00
N ALA A 84 16.58 -14.02 -14.93
CA ALA A 84 16.26 -15.31 -15.56
C ALA A 84 15.91 -15.20 -17.06
N GLY A 85 15.94 -14.00 -17.65
CA GLY A 85 15.58 -13.76 -19.05
C GLY A 85 14.09 -13.97 -19.38
N THR A 86 13.23 -14.08 -18.35
CA THR A 86 11.79 -14.35 -18.52
C THR A 86 10.95 -13.07 -18.60
N ALA A 87 11.52 -11.92 -18.26
CA ALA A 87 10.91 -10.61 -18.43
C ALA A 87 11.84 -9.70 -19.22
N ARG A 88 11.33 -9.12 -20.31
CA ARG A 88 12.03 -8.16 -21.17
C ARG A 88 11.34 -6.80 -21.08
N LEU A 89 12.11 -5.75 -20.94
CA LEU A 89 11.60 -4.38 -20.73
C LEU A 89 11.95 -3.42 -21.87
N ASP A 90 12.60 -3.90 -22.90
CA ASP A 90 13.12 -3.12 -24.05
C ASP A 90 12.01 -2.49 -24.94
N ARG A 91 10.73 -2.84 -24.70
CA ARG A 91 9.58 -2.33 -25.46
C ARG A 91 8.54 -1.62 -24.59
N VAL A 92 8.91 -1.26 -23.38
CA VAL A 92 8.00 -0.53 -22.46
C VAL A 92 7.74 0.87 -23.00
N GLU A 93 6.48 1.18 -23.23
CA GLU A 93 5.98 2.47 -23.73
C GLU A 93 5.58 3.41 -22.59
N VAL A 94 5.12 2.83 -21.47
CA VAL A 94 4.69 3.57 -20.27
C VAL A 94 5.30 2.93 -19.05
N LEU A 95 5.96 3.73 -18.22
CA LEU A 95 6.41 3.36 -16.88
C LEU A 95 5.57 4.12 -15.85
N VAL A 96 5.08 3.41 -14.85
CA VAL A 96 4.43 4.00 -13.68
C VAL A 96 5.20 3.57 -12.43
N LEU A 97 5.57 4.53 -11.59
CA LEU A 97 5.99 4.28 -10.21
C LEU A 97 4.86 4.76 -9.31
N ASP A 98 4.29 3.85 -8.54
CA ASP A 98 3.22 4.17 -7.59
C ASP A 98 3.70 3.94 -6.15
N GLU A 99 3.34 4.86 -5.26
CA GLU A 99 3.85 4.91 -3.88
C GLU A 99 5.40 4.86 -3.83
N ALA A 100 6.06 5.75 -4.57
CA ALA A 100 7.52 5.75 -4.71
C ALA A 100 8.25 5.95 -3.37
N ASP A 101 7.74 6.79 -2.47
CA ASP A 101 8.24 6.97 -1.11
C ASP A 101 8.21 5.66 -0.31
N GLN A 102 7.18 4.86 -0.47
CA GLN A 102 7.08 3.56 0.18
C GLN A 102 8.05 2.53 -0.40
N MET A 103 8.33 2.61 -1.70
CA MET A 103 9.39 1.78 -2.30
C MET A 103 10.77 2.15 -1.76
N LEU A 104 11.00 3.43 -1.44
CA LEU A 104 12.21 3.89 -0.75
C LEU A 104 12.32 3.28 0.65
N ASP A 105 11.26 3.40 1.47
CA ASP A 105 11.21 2.86 2.84
C ASP A 105 11.48 1.35 2.90
N GLN A 106 11.11 0.62 1.85
CA GLN A 106 11.36 -0.82 1.73
C GLN A 106 12.73 -1.15 1.13
N GLY A 107 13.56 -0.15 0.85
CA GLY A 107 14.90 -0.34 0.31
C GLY A 107 14.92 -0.75 -1.17
N PHE A 108 13.86 -0.49 -1.94
CA PHE A 108 13.78 -0.89 -3.35
C PHE A 108 14.49 0.05 -4.33
N LEU A 109 15.08 1.17 -3.88
CA LEU A 109 15.78 2.10 -4.78
C LEU A 109 16.82 1.42 -5.69
N PRO A 110 17.72 0.55 -5.18
CA PRO A 110 18.70 -0.14 -6.05
C PRO A 110 18.01 -1.03 -7.08
N ALA A 111 16.90 -1.67 -6.72
CA ALA A 111 16.13 -2.50 -7.62
C ALA A 111 15.45 -1.68 -8.72
N ILE A 112 14.83 -0.56 -8.35
CA ILE A 112 14.20 0.37 -9.29
C ILE A 112 15.20 0.88 -10.31
N ARG A 113 16.40 1.32 -9.87
CA ARG A 113 17.46 1.79 -10.78
C ARG A 113 17.89 0.72 -11.80
N LYS A 114 18.02 -0.55 -11.36
CA LYS A 114 18.33 -1.66 -12.27
C LYS A 114 17.21 -1.92 -13.27
N VAL A 115 15.95 -1.88 -12.84
CA VAL A 115 14.78 -2.02 -13.73
C VAL A 115 14.78 -0.89 -14.76
N VAL A 116 14.94 0.35 -14.32
CA VAL A 116 14.93 1.54 -15.19
C VAL A 116 16.07 1.52 -16.22
N ALA A 117 17.25 1.03 -15.84
CA ALA A 117 18.38 0.89 -16.75
C ALA A 117 18.10 -0.03 -17.95
N ALA A 118 17.14 -0.97 -17.81
CA ALA A 118 16.73 -1.89 -18.87
C ALA A 118 15.57 -1.35 -19.75
N LEU A 119 15.04 -0.17 -19.44
CA LEU A 119 13.92 0.44 -20.17
C LEU A 119 14.40 1.27 -21.36
N PRO A 120 13.55 1.46 -22.40
CA PRO A 120 13.83 2.40 -23.47
C PRO A 120 14.11 3.81 -22.94
N LYS A 121 15.17 4.45 -23.42
CA LYS A 121 15.52 5.83 -23.03
C LYS A 121 14.63 6.88 -23.71
N GLN A 122 14.12 6.57 -24.90
CA GLN A 122 13.29 7.49 -25.70
C GLN A 122 11.92 6.87 -26.00
N GLY A 123 10.93 7.70 -26.28
CA GLY A 123 9.58 7.28 -26.66
C GLY A 123 8.72 6.70 -25.50
N ARG A 124 9.26 6.65 -24.27
CA ARG A 124 8.56 6.19 -23.08
C ARG A 124 7.93 7.38 -22.35
N GLN A 125 6.68 7.22 -21.94
CA GLN A 125 6.05 8.10 -20.94
C GLN A 125 6.34 7.55 -19.54
N THR A 126 6.73 8.44 -18.61
CA THR A 126 6.93 8.07 -17.21
C THR A 126 5.94 8.83 -16.33
N LEU A 127 5.22 8.11 -15.47
CA LEU A 127 4.31 8.62 -14.47
C LEU A 127 4.87 8.27 -13.09
N PHE A 128 4.93 9.26 -12.21
CA PHE A 128 5.55 9.13 -10.90
C PHE A 128 4.59 9.61 -9.83
N PHE A 129 4.16 8.71 -8.94
CA PHE A 129 3.23 9.01 -7.86
C PHE A 129 3.91 8.76 -6.52
N SER A 130 3.80 9.73 -5.62
CA SER A 130 4.35 9.65 -4.27
C SER A 130 3.54 10.56 -3.35
N ALA A 131 3.25 10.10 -2.15
CA ALA A 131 2.55 10.92 -1.15
C ALA A 131 3.49 11.95 -0.53
N THR A 132 4.77 11.60 -0.39
CA THR A 132 5.82 12.47 0.15
C THR A 132 6.98 12.59 -0.82
N MET A 133 7.77 13.66 -0.70
CA MET A 133 8.89 13.93 -1.61
C MET A 133 10.19 14.18 -0.84
N PRO A 134 10.69 13.21 -0.06
CA PRO A 134 12.01 13.34 0.57
C PRO A 134 13.11 13.48 -0.49
N ASN A 135 14.28 13.98 -0.10
CA ASN A 135 15.36 14.30 -1.03
C ASN A 135 15.74 13.15 -1.98
N GLU A 136 15.75 11.92 -1.50
CA GLU A 136 16.08 10.75 -2.34
C GLU A 136 15.00 10.45 -3.37
N ILE A 137 13.73 10.64 -3.04
CA ILE A 137 12.62 10.51 -3.98
C ILE A 137 12.64 11.64 -5.00
N GLY A 138 12.93 12.87 -4.58
CA GLY A 138 13.13 14.00 -5.47
C GLY A 138 14.26 13.76 -6.48
N ARG A 139 15.39 13.18 -6.04
CA ARG A 139 16.49 12.78 -6.91
C ARG A 139 16.07 11.69 -7.91
N LEU A 140 15.40 10.65 -7.42
CA LEU A 140 14.88 9.59 -8.30
C LEU A 140 13.91 10.15 -9.35
N ALA A 141 12.99 11.02 -8.95
CA ALA A 141 12.06 11.68 -9.87
C ALA A 141 12.81 12.49 -10.93
N SER A 142 13.85 13.24 -10.56
CA SER A 142 14.68 14.02 -11.48
C SER A 142 15.50 13.14 -12.44
N GLU A 143 15.92 11.96 -12.01
CA GLU A 143 16.61 10.97 -12.85
C GLU A 143 15.67 10.35 -13.91
N LEU A 144 14.38 10.18 -13.57
CA LEU A 144 13.41 9.41 -14.37
C LEU A 144 12.53 10.26 -15.26
N LEU A 145 12.25 11.50 -14.85
CA LEU A 145 11.30 12.38 -15.51
C LEU A 145 12.03 13.42 -16.37
N HIS A 146 11.47 13.65 -17.56
CA HIS A 146 11.96 14.69 -18.45
C HIS A 146 10.86 15.73 -18.65
N ASN A 147 11.10 16.96 -18.22
CA ASN A 147 10.14 18.07 -18.28
C ASN A 147 8.71 17.66 -17.80
N PRO A 148 8.57 17.15 -16.56
CA PRO A 148 7.28 16.63 -16.08
C PRO A 148 6.28 17.74 -15.80
N ALA A 149 5.01 17.47 -16.11
CA ALA A 149 3.93 18.22 -15.50
C ALA A 149 3.83 17.81 -14.02
N ARG A 150 3.87 18.80 -13.11
CA ARG A 150 3.67 18.57 -11.67
C ARG A 150 2.22 18.84 -11.31
N VAL A 151 1.62 17.87 -10.64
CA VAL A 151 0.28 17.99 -10.05
C VAL A 151 0.41 17.64 -8.58
N GLU A 152 0.12 18.60 -7.73
CA GLU A 152 0.11 18.40 -6.28
C GLU A 152 -1.33 18.26 -5.82
N GLY A 153 -1.60 17.18 -5.09
CA GLY A 153 -2.86 16.99 -4.37
C GLY A 153 -2.94 17.90 -3.15
N ALA A 154 -4.08 17.86 -2.45
CA ALA A 154 -4.23 18.58 -1.19
C ALA A 154 -3.12 18.18 -0.20
N PRO A 155 -2.60 19.15 0.60
CA PRO A 155 -1.56 18.88 1.58
C PRO A 155 -1.95 17.74 2.55
N VAL A 156 -0.95 17.05 3.09
CA VAL A 156 -1.09 15.96 4.08
C VAL A 156 -2.00 16.35 5.26
N ALA A 157 -1.98 17.62 5.67
CA ALA A 157 -2.86 18.18 6.69
C ALA A 157 -4.36 18.03 6.35
N THR A 158 -4.75 18.12 5.08
CA THR A 158 -6.17 18.03 4.66
C THR A 158 -6.78 16.64 4.87
N THR A 159 -5.97 15.57 4.85
CA THR A 159 -6.44 14.21 5.18
C THR A 159 -6.72 14.11 6.68
N ALA A 160 -5.88 14.73 7.52
CA ALA A 160 -6.07 14.78 8.96
C ALA A 160 -7.33 15.54 9.38
N GLU A 161 -7.70 16.62 8.65
CA GLU A 161 -8.89 17.42 8.92
C GLU A 161 -10.23 16.68 8.69
N ARG A 162 -10.22 15.64 7.83
CA ARG A 162 -11.44 14.87 7.49
C ARG A 162 -11.71 13.71 8.42
N VAL A 163 -10.76 13.37 9.29
CA VAL A 163 -10.87 12.24 10.22
C VAL A 163 -11.04 12.79 11.63
N ALA A 164 -12.08 12.38 12.32
CA ALA A 164 -12.23 12.69 13.75
C ALA A 164 -11.14 11.96 14.53
N GLN A 165 -10.28 12.72 15.22
CA GLN A 165 -9.11 12.17 15.90
C GLN A 165 -9.22 12.31 17.41
N ARG A 166 -8.75 11.29 18.16
CA ARG A 166 -8.66 11.29 19.63
C ARG A 166 -7.37 10.64 20.09
N ALA A 167 -6.77 11.16 21.16
CA ALA A 167 -5.62 10.56 21.82
C ALA A 167 -6.02 10.15 23.25
N LEU A 168 -5.94 8.86 23.54
CA LEU A 168 -6.25 8.31 24.86
C LEU A 168 -4.96 7.92 25.58
N HIS A 169 -4.61 8.70 26.60
CA HIS A 169 -3.43 8.43 27.43
C HIS A 169 -3.69 7.29 28.39
N ILE A 170 -2.87 6.25 28.31
CA ILE A 170 -3.03 5.01 29.08
C ILE A 170 -1.69 4.33 29.30
N GLU A 171 -1.49 3.74 30.47
CA GLU A 171 -0.35 2.89 30.71
C GLU A 171 -0.32 1.70 29.75
N GLN A 172 0.89 1.25 29.38
CA GLN A 172 1.09 0.17 28.41
C GLN A 172 0.26 -1.09 28.75
N GLY A 173 0.15 -1.43 30.04
CA GLY A 173 -0.64 -2.57 30.49
C GLY A 173 -2.16 -2.40 30.31
N GLY A 174 -2.66 -1.17 30.27
CA GLY A 174 -4.08 -0.85 30.10
C GLY A 174 -4.56 -0.84 28.65
N LYS A 175 -3.66 -0.76 27.66
CA LYS A 175 -4.02 -0.67 26.25
C LYS A 175 -4.93 -1.81 25.78
N ARG A 176 -4.74 -3.04 26.30
CA ARG A 176 -5.59 -4.19 25.96
C ARG A 176 -7.07 -3.96 26.31
N GLY A 177 -7.32 -3.64 27.56
CA GLY A 177 -8.71 -3.45 28.06
C GLY A 177 -9.38 -2.27 27.37
N LEU A 178 -8.62 -1.17 27.15
CA LEU A 178 -9.13 0.00 26.46
C LEU A 178 -9.47 -0.31 25.00
N LEU A 179 -8.58 -1.02 24.28
CA LEU A 179 -8.86 -1.46 22.90
C LEU A 179 -10.12 -2.33 22.84
N ALA A 180 -10.23 -3.35 23.68
CA ALA A 180 -11.40 -4.23 23.70
C ALA A 180 -12.71 -3.47 24.00
N GLY A 181 -12.66 -2.46 24.88
CA GLY A 181 -13.77 -1.57 25.16
C GLY A 181 -14.18 -0.72 23.96
N LEU A 182 -13.20 -0.10 23.30
CA LEU A 182 -13.44 0.71 22.10
C LEU A 182 -14.08 -0.13 20.98
N LEU A 183 -13.58 -1.35 20.75
CA LEU A 183 -14.05 -2.22 19.68
C LEU A 183 -15.47 -2.77 19.87
N ARG A 184 -16.05 -2.63 21.06
CA ARG A 184 -17.45 -2.95 21.34
C ARG A 184 -18.40 -1.76 21.20
N GLY A 185 -17.87 -0.62 20.77
CA GLY A 185 -18.67 0.59 20.55
C GLY A 185 -19.74 0.40 19.48
N PRO A 186 -20.90 1.07 19.60
CA PRO A 186 -22.04 0.88 18.69
C PRO A 186 -21.79 1.38 17.27
N THR A 187 -20.81 2.26 17.07
CA THR A 187 -20.43 2.82 15.75
C THR A 187 -19.30 2.05 15.08
N VAL A 188 -18.78 1.02 15.76
CA VAL A 188 -17.61 0.27 15.32
C VAL A 188 -18.05 -0.90 14.44
N GLU A 189 -17.86 -0.77 13.13
CA GLU A 189 -18.21 -1.82 12.17
C GLU A 189 -16.98 -2.53 11.63
N ARG A 190 -16.02 -1.78 11.10
CA ARG A 190 -14.81 -2.31 10.51
C ARG A 190 -13.58 -1.49 10.94
N VAL A 191 -12.64 -2.16 11.59
CA VAL A 191 -11.52 -1.50 12.27
C VAL A 191 -10.18 -1.99 11.79
N LEU A 192 -9.31 -1.04 11.47
CA LEU A 192 -7.90 -1.31 11.22
C LEU A 192 -7.07 -0.89 12.44
N VAL A 193 -6.42 -1.85 13.09
CA VAL A 193 -5.58 -1.64 14.26
C VAL A 193 -4.11 -1.71 13.86
N PHE A 194 -3.33 -0.69 14.20
CA PHE A 194 -1.90 -0.64 13.90
C PHE A 194 -1.05 -1.02 15.10
N ALA A 195 -0.26 -2.08 14.94
CA ALA A 195 0.77 -2.52 15.87
C ALA A 195 2.16 -2.31 15.27
N ARG A 196 3.13 -1.94 16.11
CA ARG A 196 4.50 -1.62 15.69
C ARG A 196 5.25 -2.84 15.12
N THR A 197 5.04 -4.02 15.69
CA THR A 197 5.79 -5.23 15.34
C THR A 197 4.88 -6.37 14.91
N LYS A 198 5.44 -7.31 14.14
CA LYS A 198 4.76 -8.53 13.70
C LYS A 198 4.25 -9.36 14.89
N HIS A 199 5.10 -9.56 15.90
CA HIS A 199 4.73 -10.27 17.13
C HIS A 199 3.71 -9.50 17.96
N GLY A 200 3.80 -8.17 17.98
CA GLY A 200 2.78 -7.30 18.59
C GLY A 200 1.42 -7.50 17.95
N ALA A 201 1.35 -7.54 16.62
CA ALA A 201 0.10 -7.78 15.89
C ALA A 201 -0.52 -9.15 16.23
N ASP A 202 0.28 -10.23 16.20
CA ASP A 202 -0.22 -11.56 16.59
C ASP A 202 -0.68 -11.60 18.07
N LYS A 203 0.03 -10.92 18.96
CA LYS A 203 -0.34 -10.83 20.38
C LYS A 203 -1.67 -10.09 20.57
N VAL A 204 -1.87 -8.99 19.85
CA VAL A 204 -3.13 -8.21 19.89
C VAL A 204 -4.29 -9.07 19.38
N VAL A 205 -4.15 -9.77 18.25
CA VAL A 205 -5.18 -10.67 17.74
C VAL A 205 -5.55 -11.73 18.79
N LYS A 206 -4.55 -12.44 19.34
CA LYS A 206 -4.79 -13.46 20.36
C LYS A 206 -5.53 -12.91 21.59
N MET A 207 -5.22 -11.69 22.00
CA MET A 207 -5.91 -11.03 23.12
C MET A 207 -7.36 -10.71 22.76
N LEU A 208 -7.62 -10.19 21.55
CA LEU A 208 -8.99 -9.89 21.08
C LEU A 208 -9.86 -11.14 20.95
N GLU A 209 -9.29 -12.23 20.44
CA GLU A 209 -9.97 -13.53 20.38
C GLU A 209 -10.36 -14.06 21.77
N GLN A 210 -9.47 -13.92 22.78
CA GLN A 210 -9.77 -14.27 24.17
C GLN A 210 -10.90 -13.41 24.76
N ASP A 211 -11.05 -12.17 24.27
CA ASP A 211 -12.10 -11.26 24.67
C ASP A 211 -13.38 -11.43 23.79
N GLY A 212 -13.44 -12.47 22.95
CA GLY A 212 -14.60 -12.82 22.11
C GLY A 212 -14.75 -11.92 20.86
N LEU A 213 -13.68 -11.22 20.46
CA LEU A 213 -13.67 -10.35 19.28
C LEU A 213 -12.97 -11.05 18.11
N SER A 214 -13.65 -11.14 16.96
CA SER A 214 -13.10 -11.75 15.75
C SER A 214 -12.10 -10.82 15.08
N ALA A 215 -10.84 -11.23 15.00
CA ALA A 215 -9.75 -10.42 14.47
C ALA A 215 -8.75 -11.26 13.68
N ASN A 216 -8.13 -10.66 12.67
CA ASN A 216 -7.02 -11.25 11.93
C ASN A 216 -5.78 -10.36 11.97
N ALA A 217 -4.58 -10.97 11.85
CA ALA A 217 -3.34 -10.24 11.70
C ALA A 217 -2.83 -10.26 10.24
N ILE A 218 -2.30 -9.11 9.79
CA ILE A 218 -1.58 -9.01 8.52
C ILE A 218 -0.20 -8.38 8.73
N HIS A 219 0.85 -9.15 8.44
CA HIS A 219 2.24 -8.72 8.56
C HIS A 219 3.18 -9.60 7.73
N GLY A 220 4.46 -9.23 7.64
CA GLY A 220 5.43 -9.87 6.75
C GLY A 220 5.71 -11.35 7.01
N ASN A 221 5.38 -11.90 8.20
CA ASN A 221 5.55 -13.33 8.50
C ASN A 221 4.34 -14.19 8.08
N LYS A 222 3.22 -13.58 7.68
CA LYS A 222 2.07 -14.30 7.12
C LYS A 222 2.35 -14.70 5.68
N SER A 223 2.00 -15.96 5.33
CA SER A 223 2.04 -16.40 3.94
C SER A 223 1.05 -15.61 3.08
N GLN A 224 1.24 -15.62 1.75
CA GLN A 224 0.34 -14.91 0.85
C GLN A 224 -1.11 -15.37 1.01
N GLY A 225 -1.36 -16.68 1.08
CA GLY A 225 -2.70 -17.21 1.29
C GLY A 225 -3.33 -16.80 2.62
N GLN A 226 -2.54 -16.69 3.71
CA GLN A 226 -3.04 -16.17 4.99
C GLN A 226 -3.41 -14.69 4.89
N ARG A 227 -2.63 -13.88 4.17
CA ARG A 227 -2.90 -12.45 3.97
C ARG A 227 -4.15 -12.24 3.13
N GLU A 228 -4.31 -12.99 2.05
CA GLU A 228 -5.50 -12.94 1.18
C GLU A 228 -6.76 -13.35 1.95
N ARG A 229 -6.69 -14.41 2.76
CA ARG A 229 -7.79 -14.84 3.61
C ARG A 229 -8.15 -13.75 4.65
N ALA A 230 -7.17 -13.20 5.36
CA ALA A 230 -7.39 -12.14 6.34
C ALA A 230 -8.08 -10.91 5.72
N LEU A 231 -7.65 -10.50 4.53
CA LEU A 231 -8.27 -9.40 3.79
C LEU A 231 -9.68 -9.73 3.31
N LEU A 232 -9.92 -10.96 2.84
CA LEU A 232 -11.25 -11.40 2.44
C LEU A 232 -12.21 -11.38 3.62
N GLU A 233 -11.83 -11.98 4.76
CA GLU A 233 -12.65 -12.02 5.97
C GLU A 233 -12.91 -10.62 6.53
N PHE A 234 -11.94 -9.71 6.43
CA PHE A 234 -12.09 -8.30 6.79
C PHE A 234 -13.08 -7.58 5.87
N ARG A 235 -12.99 -7.78 4.54
CA ARG A 235 -13.91 -7.18 3.55
C ARG A 235 -15.33 -7.69 3.69
N THR A 236 -15.51 -8.97 3.97
CA THR A 236 -16.83 -9.60 4.12
C THR A 236 -17.46 -9.41 5.50
N GLY A 237 -16.70 -8.85 6.47
CA GLY A 237 -17.17 -8.64 7.84
C GLY A 237 -17.14 -9.88 8.73
N HIS A 238 -16.61 -11.03 8.26
CA HIS A 238 -16.46 -12.23 9.12
C HIS A 238 -15.43 -12.00 10.24
N ALA A 239 -14.37 -11.25 9.95
CA ALA A 239 -13.44 -10.75 10.95
C ALA A 239 -13.30 -9.23 10.78
N PRO A 240 -14.14 -8.44 11.44
CA PRO A 240 -14.24 -6.99 11.23
C PRO A 240 -13.04 -6.21 11.80
N ILE A 241 -12.12 -6.89 12.47
CA ILE A 241 -10.92 -6.28 13.06
C ILE A 241 -9.69 -6.83 12.33
N LEU A 242 -8.92 -5.95 11.70
CA LEU A 242 -7.65 -6.30 11.07
C LEU A 242 -6.50 -5.61 11.80
N VAL A 243 -5.60 -6.41 12.39
CA VAL A 243 -4.41 -5.91 13.08
C VAL A 243 -3.22 -5.95 12.13
N ALA A 244 -2.62 -4.82 11.83
CA ALA A 244 -1.61 -4.69 10.80
C ALA A 244 -0.34 -4.00 11.29
N THR A 245 0.79 -4.33 10.67
CA THR A 245 1.99 -3.50 10.71
C THR A 245 2.00 -2.52 9.55
N ASP A 246 2.71 -1.39 9.65
CA ASP A 246 2.75 -0.36 8.60
C ASP A 246 3.02 -0.94 7.21
N ILE A 247 4.08 -1.72 7.08
CA ILE A 247 4.48 -2.32 5.79
C ILE A 247 3.37 -3.18 5.20
N ALA A 248 2.65 -3.92 6.03
CA ALA A 248 1.61 -4.83 5.57
C ALA A 248 0.27 -4.14 5.32
N ALA A 249 0.00 -3.05 6.02
CA ALA A 249 -1.20 -2.23 5.83
C ALA A 249 -1.12 -1.29 4.62
N ARG A 250 0.08 -1.06 4.14
CA ARG A 250 0.33 -0.26 2.92
C ARG A 250 -0.30 -0.96 1.72
N GLY A 251 -0.95 -0.19 0.87
CA GLY A 251 -1.65 -0.74 -0.30
C GLY A 251 -2.95 -1.49 0.03
N ILE A 252 -3.35 -1.62 1.31
CA ILE A 252 -4.68 -2.14 1.64
C ILE A 252 -5.71 -1.07 1.31
N ASP A 253 -6.51 -1.36 0.29
CA ASP A 253 -7.70 -0.59 -0.04
C ASP A 253 -8.93 -1.41 0.30
N VAL A 254 -9.60 -1.01 1.37
CA VAL A 254 -10.86 -1.61 1.84
C VAL A 254 -11.81 -0.49 2.18
N ASP A 255 -12.94 -0.52 1.51
CA ASP A 255 -14.03 0.43 1.77
C ASP A 255 -14.71 0.13 3.12
N GLY A 256 -15.32 1.17 3.68
CA GLY A 256 -16.12 1.05 4.89
C GLY A 256 -15.32 0.82 6.17
N VAL A 257 -14.04 1.18 6.19
CA VAL A 257 -13.27 1.25 7.45
C VAL A 257 -13.79 2.43 8.26
N THR A 258 -14.50 2.14 9.34
CA THR A 258 -15.09 3.16 10.23
C THR A 258 -14.07 3.72 11.20
N HIS A 259 -13.17 2.88 11.68
CA HIS A 259 -12.19 3.26 12.71
C HIS A 259 -10.77 2.82 12.35
N VAL A 260 -9.81 3.67 12.66
CA VAL A 260 -8.38 3.36 12.68
C VAL A 260 -7.88 3.51 14.11
N VAL A 261 -7.31 2.46 14.67
CA VAL A 261 -6.75 2.50 16.02
C VAL A 261 -5.23 2.37 15.96
N GLN A 262 -4.54 3.36 16.50
CA GLN A 262 -3.09 3.33 16.71
C GLN A 262 -2.83 2.64 18.04
N TYR A 263 -2.72 1.31 18.06
CA TYR A 263 -2.37 0.56 19.28
C TYR A 263 -0.96 0.91 19.74
N ASP A 264 -0.05 1.09 18.79
CA ASP A 264 1.26 1.69 18.96
C ASP A 264 1.40 2.89 17.99
N LEU A 265 1.90 4.02 18.48
CA LEU A 265 2.23 5.14 17.62
C LEU A 265 3.43 4.80 16.71
N PRO A 266 3.43 5.31 15.46
CA PRO A 266 4.54 5.08 14.54
C PRO A 266 5.79 5.85 14.98
N ASP A 267 6.97 5.36 14.57
CA ASP A 267 8.24 6.05 14.81
C ASP A 267 8.42 7.26 13.88
N VAL A 268 7.77 7.24 12.72
CA VAL A 268 7.81 8.30 11.69
C VAL A 268 6.43 8.98 11.65
N PRO A 269 6.34 10.30 11.93
CA PRO A 269 5.04 11.00 12.01
C PRO A 269 4.20 10.92 10.74
N GLU A 270 4.81 10.89 9.56
CA GLU A 270 4.12 10.76 8.27
C GLU A 270 3.33 9.43 8.18
N ALA A 271 3.84 8.37 8.81
CA ALA A 271 3.12 7.10 8.84
C ALA A 271 1.78 7.19 9.58
N TYR A 272 1.66 8.06 10.58
CA TYR A 272 0.39 8.32 11.26
C TYR A 272 -0.69 8.79 10.26
N VAL A 273 -0.36 9.74 9.41
CA VAL A 273 -1.30 10.28 8.42
C VAL A 273 -1.68 9.23 7.37
N HIS A 274 -0.71 8.42 6.92
CA HIS A 274 -0.97 7.30 6.02
C HIS A 274 -1.89 6.24 6.65
N ARG A 275 -1.78 6.02 7.97
CA ARG A 275 -2.65 5.10 8.71
C ARG A 275 -4.07 5.64 8.81
N ILE A 276 -4.27 6.86 9.27
CA ILE A 276 -5.60 7.46 9.42
C ILE A 276 -6.31 7.64 8.07
N GLY A 277 -5.57 7.84 6.99
CA GLY A 277 -6.10 7.87 5.62
C GLY A 277 -6.65 6.52 5.12
N ARG A 278 -6.70 5.48 5.97
CA ARG A 278 -7.42 4.23 5.67
C ARG A 278 -8.92 4.33 5.98
N THR A 279 -9.35 5.30 6.77
CA THR A 279 -10.77 5.65 6.99
C THR A 279 -11.16 6.96 6.29
N ALA A 280 -12.39 7.38 6.43
CA ALA A 280 -12.96 8.60 5.84
C ALA A 280 -12.76 8.71 4.31
N ARG A 281 -12.84 7.60 3.59
CA ARG A 281 -12.71 7.54 2.13
C ARG A 281 -14.05 7.73 1.43
N ALA A 282 -13.99 8.16 0.16
CA ALA A 282 -15.16 8.35 -0.70
C ALA A 282 -16.28 9.23 -0.09
N GLY A 283 -15.92 10.20 0.74
CA GLY A 283 -16.89 11.10 1.37
C GLY A 283 -17.54 10.56 2.66
N ALA A 284 -17.14 9.36 3.13
CA ALA A 284 -17.58 8.83 4.41
C ALA A 284 -16.87 9.53 5.58
N SER A 285 -17.51 9.53 6.76
CA SER A 285 -16.87 9.92 8.02
C SER A 285 -16.02 8.77 8.56
N GLY A 286 -15.01 9.09 9.37
CA GLY A 286 -14.14 8.10 9.99
C GLY A 286 -13.52 8.61 11.28
N GLU A 287 -13.20 7.69 12.18
CA GLU A 287 -12.54 8.01 13.44
C GLU A 287 -11.15 7.40 13.51
N ALA A 288 -10.22 8.14 14.10
CA ALA A 288 -8.90 7.66 14.43
C ALA A 288 -8.64 7.82 15.93
N VAL A 289 -8.23 6.74 16.58
CA VAL A 289 -7.96 6.73 18.02
C VAL A 289 -6.51 6.30 18.25
N ALA A 290 -5.73 7.11 18.93
CA ALA A 290 -4.37 6.78 19.35
C ALA A 290 -4.36 6.35 20.82
N LEU A 291 -3.81 5.17 21.13
CA LEU A 291 -3.56 4.72 22.50
C LEU A 291 -2.13 5.09 22.87
N VAL A 292 -1.99 6.13 23.67
CA VAL A 292 -0.70 6.76 23.93
C VAL A 292 -0.16 6.34 25.29
N ALA A 293 0.88 5.52 25.29
CA ALA A 293 1.63 5.20 26.51
C ALA A 293 2.59 6.35 26.90
N PRO A 294 3.04 6.45 28.15
CA PRO A 294 3.93 7.51 28.60
C PRO A 294 5.20 7.69 27.74
N ASP A 295 5.78 6.58 27.28
CA ASP A 295 6.96 6.54 26.40
C ASP A 295 6.66 6.91 24.93
N GLU A 296 5.41 7.10 24.56
CA GLU A 296 4.97 7.50 23.22
C GLU A 296 4.57 8.98 23.11
N THR A 297 4.62 9.73 24.23
CA THR A 297 4.21 11.14 24.26
C THR A 297 4.98 12.00 23.27
N ASP A 298 6.28 11.78 23.10
CA ASP A 298 7.08 12.55 22.15
C ASP A 298 6.72 12.22 20.68
N LYS A 299 6.29 10.99 20.42
CA LYS A 299 5.78 10.59 19.09
C LYS A 299 4.46 11.30 18.78
N LEU A 300 3.55 11.40 19.76
CA LEU A 300 2.31 12.15 19.61
C LEU A 300 2.60 13.61 19.28
N ARG A 301 3.49 14.26 20.03
CA ARG A 301 3.89 15.66 19.79
C ARG A 301 4.48 15.86 18.37
N ALA A 302 5.28 14.90 17.90
CA ALA A 302 5.83 14.95 16.56
C ALA A 302 4.73 14.85 15.48
N VAL A 303 3.73 14.01 15.70
CA VAL A 303 2.55 13.89 14.83
C VAL A 303 1.75 15.20 14.82
N GLU A 304 1.40 15.76 15.99
CA GLU A 304 0.65 17.01 16.13
C GLU A 304 1.36 18.17 15.43
N LYS A 305 2.69 18.24 15.56
CA LYS A 305 3.53 19.23 14.86
C LYS A 305 3.43 19.07 13.33
N LEU A 306 3.43 17.83 12.83
CA LEU A 306 3.32 17.55 11.39
C LEU A 306 1.96 17.95 10.84
N ILE A 307 0.87 17.56 11.51
CA ILE A 307 -0.50 17.84 11.07
C ILE A 307 -0.96 19.26 11.44
N ARG A 308 -0.16 20.00 12.21
CA ARG A 308 -0.44 21.37 12.73
C ARG A 308 -1.76 21.44 13.49
N GLN A 309 -2.11 20.39 14.19
CA GLN A 309 -3.34 20.28 14.97
C GLN A 309 -3.05 19.48 16.23
N SER A 310 -3.60 19.93 17.38
CA SER A 310 -3.62 19.11 18.60
C SER A 310 -4.68 18.02 18.48
N ILE A 311 -4.35 16.83 18.95
CA ILE A 311 -5.27 15.68 18.98
C ILE A 311 -5.88 15.60 20.38
N PRO A 312 -7.19 15.85 20.56
CA PRO A 312 -7.83 15.89 21.88
C PRO A 312 -7.85 14.51 22.58
#